data_adf30559c964762afb905333eaa7b6c7
#
_entry.id   adf30559c964762afb905333eaa7b6c7
#
_cell.length_a   1.000
_cell.length_b   1.000
_cell.length_c   1.000
_cell.angle_alpha   90.00
_cell.angle_beta   90.00
_cell.angle_gamma   90.00
#
_symmetry.space_group_name_H-M   'P 1'
#
loop_
_entity.id
_entity.type
_entity.pdbx_description
1 polymer ?
#
loop_
_entity_poly.entity_id
_entity_poly.type
_entity_poly.pdbx_seq_one_letter_code
_entity_poly.pdbx_strand_id
1 'polypeptide(L)'
;MVKLLPLLLLAGCTGSNAAPDGLAAADRVPAATPAGEPQQCILLRSIRESRVRSDQVIDFITTGRRTYRVTLPQPCPGLGFERRFAYATSLSQLCAQDIITVLYQAGGPQRGASCGLAPFQPV
;
A
#
# COMPACT_ATOMS: atom_id res chain seq x y z
N MET A 1 27.64 55.10 -33.22
CA MET A 1 27.41 53.65 -33.52
C MET A 1 27.08 52.96 -32.20
N VAL A 2 25.87 52.66 -32.04
CA VAL A 2 25.39 51.97 -30.85
C VAL A 2 25.41 50.49 -31.13
N LYS A 3 26.22 49.75 -30.38
CA LYS A 3 26.17 48.32 -30.44
C LYS A 3 25.16 47.85 -29.43
N LEU A 4 24.08 47.34 -29.92
CA LEU A 4 23.10 46.61 -29.14
C LEU A 4 23.65 45.20 -28.84
N LEU A 5 23.92 44.94 -27.55
CA LEU A 5 24.19 43.62 -27.09
C LEU A 5 22.86 42.86 -26.95
N PRO A 6 22.76 41.69 -27.52
CA PRO A 6 21.59 40.87 -27.25
C PRO A 6 21.69 40.35 -25.81
N LEU A 7 20.66 40.66 -25.05
CA LEU A 7 20.48 40.10 -23.73
C LEU A 7 20.13 38.63 -23.90
N LEU A 8 21.07 37.76 -23.55
CA LEU A 8 20.77 36.33 -23.46
C LEU A 8 19.89 36.09 -22.22
N LEU A 9 18.65 35.89 -22.46
CA LEU A 9 17.77 35.34 -21.44
C LEU A 9 18.10 33.85 -21.27
N LEU A 10 18.82 33.54 -20.24
CA LEU A 10 18.95 32.17 -19.78
C LEU A 10 17.64 31.78 -19.15
N ALA A 11 16.83 31.05 -19.91
CA ALA A 11 15.71 30.37 -19.33
C ALA A 11 16.26 29.28 -18.39
N GLY A 12 16.14 29.53 -17.10
CA GLY A 12 16.50 28.54 -16.12
C GLY A 12 15.63 27.30 -16.30
N CYS A 13 16.25 26.17 -16.53
CA CYS A 13 15.56 24.91 -16.44
C CYS A 13 15.12 24.68 -15.01
N THR A 14 13.85 24.78 -14.78
CA THR A 14 13.29 24.30 -13.53
C THR A 14 13.52 22.80 -13.48
N GLY A 15 14.27 22.36 -12.49
CA GLY A 15 14.54 20.95 -12.31
C GLY A 15 13.24 20.14 -12.24
N SER A 16 13.28 18.96 -12.81
CA SER A 16 12.19 18.02 -12.71
C SER A 16 11.89 17.76 -11.24
N ASN A 17 10.65 17.96 -10.86
CA ASN A 17 10.18 17.56 -9.54
C ASN A 17 10.05 16.05 -9.51
N ALA A 18 11.13 15.37 -9.18
CA ALA A 18 11.03 13.97 -8.85
C ALA A 18 10.29 13.88 -7.51
N ALA A 19 9.10 13.31 -7.53
CA ALA A 19 8.37 13.05 -6.31
C ALA A 19 9.20 12.13 -5.40
N PRO A 20 9.26 12.40 -4.10
CA PRO A 20 9.87 11.46 -3.17
C PRO A 20 9.21 10.08 -3.32
N ASP A 21 10.01 9.03 -3.15
CA ASP A 21 9.52 7.65 -3.30
C ASP A 21 8.25 7.37 -2.49
N GLY A 22 8.12 7.97 -1.32
CA GLY A 22 6.92 7.85 -0.49
C GLY A 22 5.66 8.41 -1.14
N LEU A 23 5.77 9.51 -1.88
CA LEU A 23 4.63 10.09 -2.60
C LEU A 23 4.26 9.24 -3.81
N ALA A 24 5.24 8.71 -4.52
CA ALA A 24 4.99 7.82 -5.65
C ALA A 24 4.28 6.53 -5.21
N ALA A 25 4.64 5.99 -4.03
CA ALA A 25 3.97 4.83 -3.47
C ALA A 25 2.54 5.15 -3.04
N ALA A 26 2.31 6.32 -2.43
CA ALA A 26 0.97 6.76 -2.04
C ALA A 26 0.06 6.97 -3.25
N ASP A 27 0.61 7.49 -4.36
CA ASP A 27 -0.17 7.71 -5.58
C ASP A 27 -0.65 6.41 -6.24
N ARG A 28 -0.04 5.27 -5.89
CA ARG A 28 -0.48 3.95 -6.40
C ARG A 28 -1.66 3.39 -5.64
N VAL A 29 -2.00 3.96 -4.51
CA VAL A 29 -3.14 3.52 -3.72
C VAL A 29 -4.40 4.17 -4.29
N PRO A 30 -5.35 3.39 -4.80
CA PRO A 30 -6.60 3.97 -5.29
C PRO A 30 -7.31 4.73 -4.18
N ALA A 31 -7.85 5.88 -4.52
CA ALA A 31 -8.68 6.61 -3.58
C ALA A 31 -9.91 5.77 -3.20
N ALA A 32 -10.25 5.78 -1.93
CA ALA A 32 -11.42 5.06 -1.44
C ALA A 32 -12.13 5.88 -0.37
N THR A 33 -13.44 5.82 -0.39
CA THR A 33 -14.28 6.53 0.56
C THR A 33 -14.78 5.54 1.61
N PRO A 34 -14.61 5.81 2.90
CA PRO A 34 -15.16 4.95 3.94
C PRO A 34 -16.66 4.75 3.77
N ALA A 35 -17.13 3.51 3.88
CA ALA A 35 -18.51 3.11 3.66
C ALA A 35 -19.11 2.37 4.86
N GLY A 36 -18.70 2.72 6.06
CA GLY A 36 -19.21 2.11 7.27
C GLY A 36 -18.19 2.11 8.38
N GLU A 37 -18.57 1.50 9.49
CA GLU A 37 -17.71 1.40 10.66
C GLU A 37 -16.55 0.41 10.41
N PRO A 38 -15.35 0.72 10.88
CA PRO A 38 -14.25 -0.24 10.85
C PRO A 38 -14.61 -1.51 11.63
N GLN A 39 -14.22 -2.67 11.08
CA GLN A 39 -14.45 -3.95 11.71
C GLN A 39 -13.14 -4.53 12.23
N GLN A 40 -13.20 -5.18 13.37
CA GLN A 40 -12.02 -5.80 13.97
C GLN A 40 -11.63 -7.09 13.29
N CYS A 41 -12.59 -7.84 12.75
CA CYS A 41 -12.36 -9.12 12.10
C CYS A 41 -13.21 -9.27 10.86
N ILE A 42 -12.70 -10.02 9.87
CA ILE A 42 -13.47 -10.49 8.72
C ILE A 42 -13.34 -12.00 8.60
N LEU A 43 -14.36 -12.66 8.02
CA LEU A 43 -14.33 -14.11 7.83
C LEU A 43 -13.31 -14.49 6.75
N LEU A 44 -12.43 -15.42 7.06
CA LEU A 44 -11.44 -15.92 6.08
C LEU A 44 -12.11 -16.44 4.81
N ARG A 45 -13.19 -17.22 4.97
CA ARG A 45 -13.91 -17.78 3.83
C ARG A 45 -14.55 -16.73 2.92
N SER A 46 -14.72 -15.50 3.41
CA SER A 46 -15.28 -14.43 2.60
C SER A 46 -14.23 -13.73 1.74
N ILE A 47 -12.95 -13.89 2.05
CA ILE A 47 -11.87 -13.23 1.33
C ILE A 47 -11.68 -13.93 -0.01
N ARG A 48 -11.90 -13.19 -1.10
CA ARG A 48 -11.69 -13.70 -2.47
C ARG A 48 -10.31 -13.34 -2.98
N GLU A 49 -9.82 -12.17 -2.61
CA GLU A 49 -8.58 -11.64 -3.12
C GLU A 49 -8.00 -10.63 -2.12
N SER A 50 -6.70 -10.60 -2.02
CA SER A 50 -5.97 -9.57 -1.29
C SER A 50 -5.12 -8.80 -2.26
N ARG A 51 -5.29 -7.48 -2.30
CA ARG A 51 -4.51 -6.60 -3.16
C ARG A 51 -3.63 -5.70 -2.32
N VAL A 52 -2.34 -5.94 -2.40
CA VAL A 52 -1.36 -5.07 -1.76
C VAL A 52 -1.21 -3.81 -2.61
N ARG A 53 -1.50 -2.66 -2.02
CA ARG A 53 -1.42 -1.37 -2.71
C ARG A 53 -0.11 -0.65 -2.46
N SER A 54 0.45 -0.83 -1.27
CA SER A 54 1.71 -0.21 -0.86
C SER A 54 2.30 -1.01 0.31
N ASP A 55 3.42 -0.53 0.86
CA ASP A 55 3.99 -1.12 2.07
C ASP A 55 3.07 -0.98 3.28
N GLN A 56 2.01 -0.22 3.19
CA GLN A 56 1.15 0.09 4.32
C GLN A 56 -0.33 -0.18 4.07
N VAL A 57 -0.74 -0.40 2.83
CA VAL A 57 -2.17 -0.52 2.49
C VAL A 57 -2.44 -1.84 1.78
N ILE A 58 -3.41 -2.58 2.30
CA ILE A 58 -3.91 -3.82 1.72
C ILE A 58 -5.43 -3.70 1.58
N ASP A 59 -5.94 -4.04 0.40
CA ASP A 59 -7.37 -4.15 0.15
C ASP A 59 -7.77 -5.62 0.10
N PHE A 60 -8.70 -6.00 0.97
CA PHE A 60 -9.29 -7.33 0.99
C PHE A 60 -10.64 -7.29 0.28
N ILE A 61 -10.73 -7.98 -0.84
CA ILE A 61 -11.96 -8.08 -1.62
C ILE A 61 -12.70 -9.32 -1.18
N THR A 62 -13.92 -9.14 -0.71
CA THR A 62 -14.72 -10.22 -0.18
C THR A 62 -15.90 -10.56 -1.08
N THR A 63 -16.55 -11.68 -0.80
CA THR A 63 -17.80 -12.05 -1.45
C THR A 63 -18.86 -10.98 -1.20
N GLY A 64 -19.79 -10.80 -2.13
CA GLY A 64 -20.81 -9.76 -2.01
C GLY A 64 -20.36 -8.37 -2.45
N ARG A 65 -19.25 -8.28 -3.18
CA ARG A 65 -18.71 -7.02 -3.72
C ARG A 65 -18.30 -6.01 -2.65
N ARG A 66 -17.90 -6.47 -1.49
CA ARG A 66 -17.45 -5.61 -0.42
C ARG A 66 -15.93 -5.63 -0.36
N THR A 67 -15.32 -4.45 -0.24
CA THR A 67 -13.88 -4.30 -0.08
C THR A 67 -13.60 -3.69 1.28
N TYR A 68 -12.60 -4.24 1.96
CA TYR A 68 -12.10 -3.71 3.23
C TYR A 68 -10.68 -3.26 3.04
N ARG A 69 -10.41 -2.01 3.38
CA ARG A 69 -9.07 -1.46 3.36
C ARG A 69 -8.44 -1.54 4.74
N VAL A 70 -7.24 -2.08 4.79
CA VAL A 70 -6.42 -2.09 5.99
C VAL A 70 -5.23 -1.17 5.76
N THR A 71 -5.09 -0.17 6.61
CA THR A 71 -3.92 0.69 6.65
C THR A 71 -3.09 0.30 7.85
N LEU A 72 -1.93 -0.32 7.61
CA LEU A 72 -1.06 -0.79 8.69
C LEU A 72 -0.61 0.40 9.54
N PRO A 73 -0.40 0.19 10.86
CA PRO A 73 0.08 1.26 11.73
C PRO A 73 1.45 1.80 11.31
N GLN A 74 2.27 0.94 10.68
CA GLN A 74 3.58 1.30 10.19
C GLN A 74 3.81 0.64 8.83
N PRO A 75 4.63 1.24 7.96
CA PRO A 75 5.01 0.58 6.71
C PRO A 75 5.65 -0.77 6.98
N CYS A 76 5.27 -1.78 6.21
CA CYS A 76 5.83 -3.11 6.27
C CYS A 76 6.86 -3.28 5.15
N PRO A 77 8.16 -3.30 5.45
CA PRO A 77 9.18 -3.30 4.41
C PRO A 77 9.04 -4.47 3.45
N GLY A 78 9.09 -4.18 2.16
CA GLY A 78 9.02 -5.18 1.10
C GLY A 78 7.60 -5.59 0.70
N LEU A 79 6.58 -5.22 1.46
CA LEU A 79 5.20 -5.64 1.18
C LEU A 79 4.73 -5.12 -0.17
N GLY A 80 4.93 -3.85 -0.45
CA GLY A 80 4.48 -3.22 -1.71
C GLY A 80 5.25 -3.73 -2.92
N PHE A 81 6.48 -4.16 -2.75
CA PHE A 81 7.30 -4.72 -3.81
C PHE A 81 6.94 -6.18 -4.09
N GLU A 82 6.92 -7.01 -3.06
CA GLU A 82 6.64 -8.44 -3.21
C GLU A 82 5.16 -8.72 -3.47
N ARG A 83 4.28 -7.92 -2.91
CA ARG A 83 2.83 -8.08 -3.01
C ARG A 83 2.32 -9.43 -2.53
N ARG A 84 3.08 -10.06 -1.64
CA ARG A 84 2.79 -11.37 -1.08
C ARG A 84 3.01 -11.36 0.41
N PHE A 85 2.09 -11.98 1.10
CA PHE A 85 2.20 -12.16 2.54
C PHE A 85 1.47 -13.43 2.96
N ALA A 86 1.89 -13.96 4.09
CA ALA A 86 1.21 -15.04 4.78
C ALA A 86 0.63 -14.50 6.07
N TYR A 87 -0.40 -15.13 6.55
CA TYR A 87 -0.92 -14.91 7.89
C TYR A 87 -1.20 -16.26 8.53
N ALA A 88 -1.12 -16.28 9.85
CA ALA A 88 -1.49 -17.44 10.64
C ALA A 88 -2.55 -17.00 11.64
N THR A 89 -3.64 -17.74 11.67
CA THR A 89 -4.70 -17.53 12.64
C THR A 89 -5.26 -18.90 13.04
N SER A 90 -5.57 -19.05 14.31
CA SER A 90 -6.21 -20.28 14.80
C SER A 90 -7.72 -20.23 14.69
N LEU A 91 -8.26 -19.09 14.28
CA LEU A 91 -9.70 -18.87 14.11
C LEU A 91 -10.08 -18.85 12.64
N SER A 92 -11.36 -18.93 12.38
CA SER A 92 -11.90 -18.79 11.02
C SER A 92 -12.00 -17.33 10.55
N GLN A 93 -11.39 -16.42 11.29
CA GLN A 93 -11.41 -14.98 11.04
C GLN A 93 -10.00 -14.43 10.97
N LEU A 94 -9.83 -13.40 10.16
CA LEU A 94 -8.64 -12.56 10.16
C LEU A 94 -8.99 -11.29 10.92
N CYS A 95 -8.17 -10.93 11.90
CA CYS A 95 -8.47 -9.85 12.83
C CYS A 95 -7.39 -8.79 12.83
N ALA A 96 -7.74 -7.60 13.32
CA ALA A 96 -6.85 -6.44 13.35
C ALA A 96 -5.55 -6.69 14.11
N GLN A 97 -5.56 -7.54 15.13
CA GLN A 97 -4.37 -7.89 15.91
C GLN A 97 -3.53 -9.00 15.27
N ASP A 98 -3.98 -9.62 14.21
CA ASP A 98 -3.21 -10.66 13.55
C ASP A 98 -1.98 -10.09 12.86
N ILE A 99 -1.00 -10.95 12.65
CA ILE A 99 0.28 -10.58 12.07
C ILE A 99 0.39 -11.17 10.67
N ILE A 100 0.81 -10.35 9.74
CA ILE A 100 1.20 -10.80 8.41
C ILE A 100 2.71 -10.87 8.30
N THR A 101 3.19 -11.75 7.43
CA THR A 101 4.61 -11.90 7.15
C THR A 101 4.82 -11.79 5.64
N VAL A 102 5.68 -10.87 5.22
CA VAL A 102 6.00 -10.70 3.80
C VAL A 102 6.73 -11.93 3.30
N LEU A 103 6.39 -12.37 2.09
CA LEU A 103 7.00 -13.52 1.45
C LEU A 103 7.85 -13.06 0.28
N TYR A 104 9.14 -13.39 0.30
CA TYR A 104 10.06 -13.11 -0.78
C TYR A 104 10.10 -14.27 -1.77
N GLN A 105 10.20 -13.95 -3.07
CA GLN A 105 10.30 -14.96 -4.11
C GLN A 105 11.74 -15.24 -4.56
N ALA A 106 12.63 -14.27 -4.42
CA ALA A 106 14.01 -14.41 -4.89
C ALA A 106 14.75 -15.47 -4.07
N GLY A 107 15.28 -16.51 -4.72
CA GLY A 107 16.03 -17.56 -4.05
C GLY A 107 15.18 -18.60 -3.32
N GLY A 108 13.89 -18.70 -3.65
CA GLY A 108 12.93 -19.59 -2.99
C GLY A 108 12.07 -18.86 -1.98
N PRO A 109 11.04 -19.53 -1.42
CA PRO A 109 10.13 -18.89 -0.47
C PRO A 109 10.89 -18.57 0.82
N GLN A 110 11.13 -17.29 1.04
CA GLN A 110 11.73 -16.77 2.28
C GLN A 110 10.77 -15.82 2.96
N ARG A 111 10.78 -15.87 4.28
CA ARG A 111 9.98 -14.99 5.10
C ARG A 111 10.70 -13.67 5.31
N GLY A 112 9.99 -12.59 5.10
CA GLY A 112 10.48 -11.25 5.32
C GLY A 112 9.96 -10.63 6.60
N ALA A 113 9.66 -9.34 6.56
CA ALA A 113 9.16 -8.60 7.69
C ALA A 113 7.81 -9.12 8.18
N SER A 114 7.62 -9.13 9.49
CA SER A 114 6.33 -9.42 10.12
C SER A 114 5.75 -8.14 10.67
N CYS A 115 4.49 -7.88 10.34
CA CYS A 115 3.82 -6.62 10.66
C CYS A 115 2.40 -6.89 11.17
N GLY A 116 1.98 -6.11 12.16
CA GLY A 116 0.61 -6.16 12.63
C GLY A 116 -0.36 -5.57 11.63
N LEU A 117 -1.56 -6.13 11.56
CA LEU A 117 -2.65 -5.57 10.79
C LEU A 117 -3.25 -4.34 11.51
N ALA A 118 -4.42 -3.97 11.12
CA ALA A 118 -5.21 -2.88 11.67
C ALA A 118 -6.69 -3.16 11.38
N PRO A 119 -7.62 -2.37 11.91
CA PRO A 119 -9.03 -2.58 11.61
C PRO A 119 -9.34 -2.55 10.12
N PHE A 120 -10.36 -3.31 9.75
CA PHE A 120 -10.82 -3.46 8.37
C PHE A 120 -11.85 -2.38 8.08
N GLN A 121 -11.48 -1.40 7.28
CA GLN A 121 -12.34 -0.28 6.91
C GLN A 121 -13.13 -0.60 5.65
N PRO A 122 -14.47 -0.72 5.72
CA PRO A 122 -15.28 -0.85 4.51
C PRO A 122 -15.11 0.38 3.62
N VAL A 123 -14.96 0.17 2.35
CA VAL A 123 -14.77 1.23 1.35
C VAL A 123 -15.67 1.03 0.13
#